data_0b1ad25963a3e4a024ab98e3b5d98f77
#
_entry.id   0b1ad25963a3e4a024ab98e3b5d98f77
#
_cell.length_a   1.000
_cell.length_b   1.000
_cell.length_c   1.000
_cell.angle_alpha   90.00
_cell.angle_beta   90.00
_cell.angle_gamma   90.00
#
_symmetry.space_group_name_H-M   'P 1'
#
loop_
_entity.id
_entity.type
_entity.pdbx_description
1 polymer ?
#
loop_
_entity_poly.entity_id
_entity_poly.type
_entity_poly.pdbx_seq_one_letter_code
_entity_poly.pdbx_strand_id
1 'polypeptide(L)'
;RKIRGPLIFGTILPMIVTPLVGSLVLFWMIDSQGIIGANIQNLMNDPYLSLKSSKTLTWITIIIYGIWHHSPFAFVVFYAALQTVPQEPVEAAIIDGASRFQRIKHIVLPHIYPVVTFVALISLMDNFRVFEPIIGFSAEGSAQSLSWLIYDNLVNEEVILFGSAAATSMMTIVGIAILLAPVLIRTWKEFKTAR
;
A
#
# COMPACT_ATOMS: atom_id res chain seq x y z
N ARG A 1 21.65 -4.01 18.96
CA ARG A 1 21.05 -5.36 18.75
C ARG A 1 19.73 -5.57 19.51
N LYS A 2 19.58 -5.05 20.75
CA LYS A 2 18.38 -5.27 21.60
C LYS A 2 17.07 -4.65 21.06
N ILE A 3 17.12 -3.64 20.21
CA ILE A 3 15.94 -2.90 19.69
C ILE A 3 15.43 -3.52 18.36
N ARG A 4 16.23 -4.35 17.68
CA ARG A 4 15.91 -4.90 16.35
C ARG A 4 14.64 -5.79 16.38
N GLY A 5 14.51 -6.66 17.36
CA GLY A 5 13.36 -7.56 17.50
C GLY A 5 12.03 -6.79 17.68
N PRO A 6 11.91 -5.91 18.68
CA PRO A 6 10.71 -5.09 18.87
C PRO A 6 10.35 -4.23 17.67
N LEU A 7 11.34 -3.67 16.95
CA LEU A 7 11.07 -2.89 15.73
C LEU A 7 10.51 -3.76 14.60
N ILE A 8 11.09 -4.93 14.35
CA ILE A 8 10.58 -5.88 13.36
C ILE A 8 9.15 -6.30 13.71
N PHE A 9 8.91 -6.65 14.98
CA PHE A 9 7.58 -7.03 15.44
C PHE A 9 6.56 -5.90 15.24
N GLY A 10 6.89 -4.68 15.65
CA GLY A 10 6.02 -3.51 15.46
C GLY A 10 5.73 -3.21 13.98
N THR A 11 6.70 -3.46 13.09
CA THR A 11 6.49 -3.28 11.65
C THR A 11 5.57 -4.35 11.05
N ILE A 12 5.59 -5.59 11.58
CA ILE A 12 4.76 -6.71 11.07
C ILE A 12 3.35 -6.68 11.67
N LEU A 13 3.16 -6.02 12.80
CA LEU A 13 1.89 -5.98 13.53
C LEU A 13 0.67 -5.65 12.65
N PRO A 14 0.71 -4.66 11.73
CA PRO A 14 -0.45 -4.33 10.90
C PRO A 14 -0.94 -5.49 10.03
N MET A 15 -0.08 -6.40 9.65
CA MET A 15 -0.43 -7.56 8.82
C MET A 15 -1.28 -8.61 9.58
N ILE A 16 -1.23 -8.61 10.91
CA ILE A 16 -1.99 -9.54 11.76
C ILE A 16 -3.46 -9.09 11.86
N VAL A 17 -3.70 -7.79 11.74
CA VAL A 17 -5.04 -7.19 11.84
C VAL A 17 -5.73 -7.28 10.47
N THR A 18 -6.94 -7.83 10.43
CA THR A 18 -7.71 -7.83 9.17
C THR A 18 -8.02 -6.41 8.71
N PRO A 19 -8.05 -6.12 7.39
CA PRO A 19 -8.26 -4.77 6.87
C PRO A 19 -9.53 -4.10 7.40
N LEU A 20 -10.63 -4.85 7.49
CA LEU A 20 -11.90 -4.35 8.00
C LEU A 20 -11.81 -3.95 9.48
N VAL A 21 -11.26 -4.84 10.32
CA VAL A 21 -11.13 -4.55 11.76
C VAL A 21 -10.18 -3.39 12.00
N GLY A 22 -9.04 -3.35 11.30
CA GLY A 22 -8.08 -2.25 11.40
C GLY A 22 -8.68 -0.90 11.00
N SER A 23 -9.48 -0.87 9.94
CA SER A 23 -10.15 0.36 9.51
C SER A 23 -11.23 0.80 10.49
N LEU A 24 -12.02 -0.12 11.06
CA LEU A 24 -12.99 0.20 12.10
C LEU A 24 -12.33 0.75 13.37
N VAL A 25 -11.26 0.14 13.84
CA VAL A 25 -10.51 0.63 15.00
C VAL A 25 -9.97 2.04 14.72
N LEU A 26 -9.36 2.25 13.56
CA LEU A 26 -8.85 3.58 13.21
C LEU A 26 -10.00 4.60 13.06
N PHE A 27 -11.15 4.19 12.51
CA PHE A 27 -12.35 5.04 12.43
C PHE A 27 -12.73 5.62 13.80
N TRP A 28 -12.76 4.77 14.85
CA TRP A 28 -13.04 5.21 16.21
C TRP A 28 -11.91 6.05 16.80
N MET A 29 -10.66 5.75 16.48
CA MET A 29 -9.51 6.53 16.96
C MET A 29 -9.44 7.96 16.39
N ILE A 30 -9.87 8.15 15.12
CA ILE A 30 -9.87 9.46 14.45
C ILE A 30 -11.15 10.27 14.70
N ASP A 31 -12.13 9.68 15.34
CA ASP A 31 -13.35 10.38 15.73
C ASP A 31 -13.05 11.53 16.70
N SER A 32 -13.94 12.53 16.78
CA SER A 32 -13.77 13.70 17.65
C SER A 32 -13.52 13.33 19.13
N GLN A 33 -14.08 12.21 19.59
CA GLN A 33 -13.88 11.69 20.93
C GLN A 33 -12.75 10.63 21.01
N GLY A 34 -12.16 10.26 19.87
CA GLY A 34 -11.07 9.31 19.80
C GLY A 34 -9.72 9.94 20.15
N ILE A 35 -8.76 9.06 20.49
CA ILE A 35 -7.42 9.50 20.92
C ILE A 35 -6.76 10.38 19.85
N ILE A 36 -6.81 9.97 18.57
CA ILE A 36 -6.17 10.72 17.47
C ILE A 36 -6.96 11.99 17.15
N GLY A 37 -8.29 11.89 17.02
CA GLY A 37 -9.14 13.03 16.67
C GLY A 37 -9.07 14.15 17.71
N ALA A 38 -9.22 13.83 18.98
CA ALA A 38 -9.13 14.81 20.06
C ALA A 38 -7.75 15.49 20.12
N ASN A 39 -6.64 14.75 19.92
CA ASN A 39 -5.31 15.34 19.89
C ASN A 39 -5.09 16.27 18.70
N ILE A 40 -5.61 15.90 17.51
CA ILE A 40 -5.51 16.76 16.33
C ILE A 40 -6.32 18.04 16.50
N GLN A 41 -7.55 17.94 17.04
CA GLN A 41 -8.37 19.11 17.36
C GLN A 41 -7.65 20.08 18.30
N ASN A 42 -7.03 19.56 19.38
CA ASN A 42 -6.25 20.34 20.31
C ASN A 42 -5.01 20.99 19.65
N LEU A 43 -4.30 20.26 18.80
CA LEU A 43 -3.11 20.75 18.10
C LEU A 43 -3.44 21.84 17.08
N MET A 44 -4.55 21.69 16.37
CA MET A 44 -5.02 22.64 15.35
C MET A 44 -5.85 23.78 15.95
N ASN A 45 -6.13 23.72 17.24
CA ASN A 45 -6.97 24.67 17.97
C ASN A 45 -8.36 24.86 17.32
N ASP A 46 -8.90 23.80 16.74
CA ASP A 46 -10.20 23.76 16.07
C ASP A 46 -11.02 22.55 16.59
N PRO A 47 -11.98 22.80 17.53
CA PRO A 47 -12.78 21.73 18.13
C PRO A 47 -13.80 21.10 17.14
N TYR A 48 -14.03 21.71 15.98
CA TYR A 48 -14.93 21.18 14.95
C TYR A 48 -14.20 20.42 13.84
N LEU A 49 -12.87 20.40 13.85
CA LEU A 49 -12.10 19.69 12.86
C LEU A 49 -12.37 18.18 12.95
N SER A 50 -12.82 17.61 11.87
CA SER A 50 -12.98 16.15 11.72
C SER A 50 -12.22 15.66 10.50
N LEU A 51 -11.41 14.61 10.66
CA LEU A 51 -10.73 13.96 9.54
C LEU A 51 -11.69 13.31 8.53
N LYS A 52 -12.99 13.26 8.88
CA LYS A 52 -14.07 12.76 8.04
C LYS A 52 -14.89 13.87 7.39
N SER A 53 -14.60 15.16 7.68
CA SER A 53 -15.44 16.28 7.30
C SER A 53 -15.40 16.61 5.80
N SER A 54 -14.36 16.20 5.08
CA SER A 54 -14.21 16.49 3.66
C SER A 54 -13.71 15.27 2.88
N LYS A 55 -14.06 15.18 1.59
CA LYS A 55 -13.59 14.12 0.69
C LYS A 55 -12.06 14.00 0.69
N THR A 56 -11.37 15.12 0.68
CA THR A 56 -9.90 15.15 0.66
C THR A 56 -9.30 14.56 1.94
N LEU A 57 -9.79 14.94 3.11
CA LEU A 57 -9.30 14.41 4.40
C LEU A 57 -9.60 12.92 4.53
N THR A 58 -10.79 12.50 4.10
CA THR A 58 -11.16 11.06 4.08
C THR A 58 -10.19 10.26 3.20
N TRP A 59 -9.89 10.72 1.99
CA TRP A 59 -8.92 10.05 1.11
C TRP A 59 -7.51 10.03 1.70
N ILE A 60 -7.04 11.12 2.30
CA ILE A 60 -5.75 11.17 2.97
C ILE A 60 -5.69 10.13 4.10
N THR A 61 -6.74 10.03 4.89
CA THR A 61 -6.83 9.05 5.99
C THR A 61 -6.78 7.62 5.46
N ILE A 62 -7.55 7.31 4.39
CA ILE A 62 -7.54 5.99 3.76
C ILE A 62 -6.15 5.66 3.19
N ILE A 63 -5.48 6.62 2.58
CA ILE A 63 -4.12 6.43 2.02
C ILE A 63 -3.11 6.17 3.15
N ILE A 64 -3.14 6.94 4.24
CA ILE A 64 -2.26 6.74 5.39
C ILE A 64 -2.50 5.35 6.01
N TYR A 65 -3.76 4.97 6.17
CA TYR A 65 -4.12 3.63 6.63
C TYR A 65 -3.58 2.55 5.69
N GLY A 66 -3.77 2.71 4.37
CA GLY A 66 -3.27 1.78 3.37
C GLY A 66 -1.75 1.62 3.42
N ILE A 67 -0.99 2.70 3.54
CA ILE A 67 0.47 2.66 3.70
C ILE A 67 0.85 1.87 4.95
N TRP A 68 0.21 2.15 6.09
CA TRP A 68 0.47 1.44 7.34
C TRP A 68 0.15 -0.05 7.24
N HIS A 69 -0.98 -0.40 6.61
CA HIS A 69 -1.45 -1.78 6.51
C HIS A 69 -0.60 -2.62 5.52
N HIS A 70 -0.15 -2.01 4.40
CA HIS A 70 0.64 -2.71 3.38
C HIS A 70 2.15 -2.69 3.64
N SER A 71 2.65 -1.81 4.50
CA SER A 71 4.08 -1.69 4.80
C SER A 71 4.75 -2.98 5.29
N PRO A 72 4.10 -3.87 6.08
CA PRO A 72 4.71 -5.12 6.54
C PRO A 72 5.14 -6.05 5.40
N PHE A 73 4.28 -6.20 4.39
CA PHE A 73 4.58 -7.03 3.22
C PHE A 73 5.84 -6.52 2.51
N ALA A 74 5.86 -5.23 2.17
CA ALA A 74 7.02 -4.62 1.54
C ALA A 74 8.29 -4.74 2.39
N PHE A 75 8.16 -4.52 3.71
CA PHE A 75 9.27 -4.65 4.65
C PHE A 75 9.87 -6.06 4.67
N VAL A 76 9.06 -7.10 4.78
CA VAL A 76 9.53 -8.50 4.83
C VAL A 76 10.23 -8.87 3.53
N VAL A 77 9.62 -8.53 2.38
CA VAL A 77 10.17 -8.86 1.08
C VAL A 77 11.50 -8.12 0.81
N PHE A 78 11.57 -6.82 1.11
CA PHE A 78 12.83 -6.06 0.98
C PHE A 78 13.87 -6.51 1.99
N TYR A 79 13.48 -6.85 3.20
CA TYR A 79 14.40 -7.36 4.20
C TYR A 79 15.05 -8.68 3.73
N ALA A 80 14.28 -9.59 3.15
CA ALA A 80 14.80 -10.83 2.58
C ALA A 80 15.70 -10.53 1.36
N ALA A 81 15.29 -9.67 0.45
CA ALA A 81 16.07 -9.31 -0.73
C ALA A 81 17.42 -8.66 -0.37
N LEU A 82 17.46 -7.82 0.65
CA LEU A 82 18.72 -7.21 1.11
C LEU A 82 19.71 -8.22 1.69
N GLN A 83 19.24 -9.38 2.14
CA GLN A 83 20.14 -10.44 2.62
C GLN A 83 20.82 -11.23 1.49
N THR A 84 20.30 -11.15 0.27
CA THR A 84 20.88 -11.83 -0.90
C THR A 84 21.95 -10.99 -1.62
N VAL A 85 22.17 -9.74 -1.18
CA VAL A 85 23.20 -8.87 -1.78
C VAL A 85 24.59 -9.46 -1.53
N PRO A 86 25.39 -9.73 -2.59
CA PRO A 86 26.74 -10.25 -2.45
C PRO A 86 27.63 -9.28 -1.65
N GLN A 87 28.39 -9.79 -0.70
CA GLN A 87 29.27 -8.95 0.13
C GLN A 87 30.54 -8.52 -0.61
N GLU A 88 31.07 -9.36 -1.50
CA GLU A 88 32.31 -9.09 -2.23
C GLU A 88 32.31 -7.75 -3.00
N PRO A 89 31.29 -7.43 -3.84
CA PRO A 89 31.25 -6.12 -4.51
C PRO A 89 31.11 -4.95 -3.53
N VAL A 90 30.42 -5.17 -2.39
CA VAL A 90 30.26 -4.15 -1.36
C VAL A 90 31.58 -3.85 -0.66
N GLU A 91 32.34 -4.89 -0.32
CA GLU A 91 33.67 -4.77 0.31
C GLU A 91 34.69 -4.15 -0.64
N ALA A 92 34.73 -4.59 -1.91
CA ALA A 92 35.58 -3.96 -2.94
C ALA A 92 35.30 -2.47 -3.07
N ALA A 93 34.04 -2.06 -3.15
CA ALA A 93 33.66 -0.66 -3.22
C ALA A 93 34.05 0.13 -1.95
N ILE A 94 34.13 -0.50 -0.78
CA ILE A 94 34.64 0.15 0.44
C ILE A 94 36.13 0.42 0.31
N ILE A 95 36.90 -0.53 -0.21
CA ILE A 95 38.35 -0.39 -0.43
C ILE A 95 38.62 0.73 -1.45
N ASP A 96 37.79 0.82 -2.49
CA ASP A 96 37.85 1.88 -3.50
C ASP A 96 37.39 3.27 -3.00
N GLY A 97 37.03 3.39 -1.71
CA GLY A 97 36.60 4.65 -1.10
C GLY A 97 35.19 5.09 -1.43
N ALA A 98 34.36 4.21 -1.99
CA ALA A 98 32.97 4.55 -2.32
C ALA A 98 32.14 4.87 -1.07
N SER A 99 31.42 6.00 -1.12
CA SER A 99 30.52 6.43 -0.05
C SER A 99 29.34 5.43 0.12
N ARG A 100 28.70 5.46 1.28
CA ARG A 100 27.53 4.61 1.56
C ARG A 100 26.43 4.79 0.51
N PHE A 101 26.17 6.02 0.08
CA PHE A 101 25.15 6.31 -0.93
C PHE A 101 25.52 5.73 -2.31
N GLN A 102 26.80 5.83 -2.71
CA GLN A 102 27.28 5.25 -3.97
C GLN A 102 27.12 3.73 -3.99
N ARG A 103 27.46 3.05 -2.90
CA ARG A 103 27.27 1.58 -2.75
C ARG A 103 25.79 1.19 -2.85
N ILE A 104 24.91 1.92 -2.16
CA ILE A 104 23.47 1.67 -2.25
C ILE A 104 22.98 1.85 -3.68
N LYS A 105 23.33 2.95 -4.33
CA LYS A 105 22.83 3.30 -5.67
C LYS A 105 23.34 2.37 -6.77
N HIS A 106 24.62 1.94 -6.71
CA HIS A 106 25.26 1.22 -7.81
C HIS A 106 25.42 -0.28 -7.60
N ILE A 107 25.28 -0.79 -6.36
CA ILE A 107 25.41 -2.21 -6.05
C ILE A 107 24.10 -2.75 -5.49
N VAL A 108 23.60 -2.18 -4.39
CA VAL A 108 22.45 -2.74 -3.69
C VAL A 108 21.15 -2.54 -4.49
N LEU A 109 20.87 -1.33 -4.93
CA LEU A 109 19.62 -1.01 -5.63
C LEU A 109 19.47 -1.76 -6.95
N PRO A 110 20.48 -1.88 -7.84
CA PRO A 110 20.37 -2.70 -9.04
C PRO A 110 20.13 -4.18 -8.73
N HIS A 111 20.75 -4.71 -7.67
CA HIS A 111 20.57 -6.10 -7.27
C HIS A 111 19.13 -6.39 -6.82
N ILE A 112 18.53 -5.51 -6.01
CA ILE A 112 17.16 -5.69 -5.52
C ILE A 112 16.08 -5.15 -6.47
N TYR A 113 16.45 -4.52 -7.59
CA TYR A 113 15.51 -3.89 -8.52
C TYR A 113 14.38 -4.81 -9.01
N PRO A 114 14.61 -6.11 -9.33
CA PRO A 114 13.53 -7.04 -9.67
C PRO A 114 12.52 -7.19 -8.55
N VAL A 115 12.98 -7.21 -7.30
CA VAL A 115 12.14 -7.30 -6.10
C VAL A 115 11.35 -6.01 -5.88
N VAL A 116 11.97 -4.85 -6.11
CA VAL A 116 11.30 -3.54 -6.06
C VAL A 116 10.14 -3.51 -7.07
N THR A 117 10.39 -3.98 -8.29
CA THR A 117 9.37 -4.05 -9.34
C THR A 117 8.23 -4.99 -8.93
N PHE A 118 8.54 -6.16 -8.40
CA PHE A 118 7.55 -7.13 -7.91
C PHE A 118 6.66 -6.53 -6.81
N VAL A 119 7.26 -5.93 -5.78
CA VAL A 119 6.51 -5.28 -4.68
C VAL A 119 5.64 -4.15 -5.20
N ALA A 120 6.16 -3.33 -6.12
CA ALA A 120 5.40 -2.23 -6.71
C ALA A 120 4.16 -2.74 -7.49
N LEU A 121 4.31 -3.82 -8.25
CA LEU A 121 3.20 -4.42 -9.00
C LEU A 121 2.13 -5.00 -8.07
N ILE A 122 2.52 -5.75 -7.05
CA ILE A 122 1.56 -6.28 -6.06
C ILE A 122 0.83 -5.12 -5.36
N SER A 123 1.56 -4.08 -4.94
CA SER A 123 0.95 -2.91 -4.29
C SER A 123 -0.02 -2.18 -5.23
N LEU A 124 0.30 -2.06 -6.51
CA LEU A 124 -0.62 -1.49 -7.50
C LEU A 124 -1.89 -2.33 -7.64
N MET A 125 -1.76 -3.65 -7.76
CA MET A 125 -2.91 -4.56 -7.84
C MET A 125 -3.81 -4.44 -6.61
N ASP A 126 -3.23 -4.40 -5.42
CA ASP A 126 -3.99 -4.28 -4.16
C ASP A 126 -4.71 -2.94 -4.06
N ASN A 127 -4.14 -1.85 -4.60
CA ASN A 127 -4.82 -0.55 -4.63
C ASN A 127 -6.08 -0.52 -5.53
N PHE A 128 -6.16 -1.36 -6.57
CA PHE A 128 -7.41 -1.52 -7.34
C PHE A 128 -8.51 -2.24 -6.56
N ARG A 129 -8.14 -3.02 -5.53
CA ARG A 129 -9.03 -3.83 -4.72
C ARG A 129 -9.42 -3.19 -3.38
N VAL A 130 -9.08 -1.93 -3.16
CA VAL A 130 -9.44 -1.23 -1.93
C VAL A 130 -10.96 -1.20 -1.76
N PHE A 131 -11.45 -1.84 -0.71
CA PHE A 131 -12.88 -1.98 -0.42
C PHE A 131 -13.15 -1.83 1.10
N GLU A 132 -12.50 -2.68 1.91
CA GLU A 132 -12.73 -2.76 3.35
C GLU A 132 -12.50 -1.43 4.08
N PRO A 133 -11.47 -0.62 3.76
CA PRO A 133 -11.29 0.67 4.40
C PRO A 133 -12.43 1.65 4.12
N ILE A 134 -13.07 1.59 2.94
CA ILE A 134 -14.20 2.48 2.61
C ILE A 134 -15.38 2.16 3.51
N ILE A 135 -15.72 0.88 3.66
CA ILE A 135 -16.79 0.44 4.55
C ILE A 135 -16.42 0.68 6.01
N GLY A 136 -15.21 0.30 6.42
CA GLY A 136 -14.76 0.45 7.80
C GLY A 136 -14.70 1.90 8.28
N PHE A 137 -14.43 2.84 7.39
CA PHE A 137 -14.48 4.28 7.69
C PHE A 137 -15.88 4.90 7.51
N SER A 138 -16.87 4.13 7.09
CA SER A 138 -18.19 4.64 6.68
C SER A 138 -18.03 5.81 5.69
N ALA A 139 -17.15 5.61 4.71
CA ALA A 139 -16.66 6.67 3.82
C ALA A 139 -17.38 6.67 2.46
N GLU A 140 -18.41 5.88 2.27
CA GLU A 140 -19.12 5.63 1.00
C GLU A 140 -19.58 6.93 0.32
N GLY A 141 -20.03 7.90 1.11
CA GLY A 141 -20.43 9.22 0.62
C GLY A 141 -19.27 10.15 0.21
N SER A 142 -18.04 9.83 0.65
CA SER A 142 -16.87 10.70 0.48
C SER A 142 -15.77 10.08 -0.36
N ALA A 143 -15.64 8.76 -0.36
CA ALA A 143 -14.61 8.02 -1.06
C ALA A 143 -15.24 6.79 -1.74
N GLN A 144 -14.98 6.62 -3.03
CA GLN A 144 -15.48 5.50 -3.82
C GLN A 144 -14.32 4.88 -4.59
N SER A 145 -14.09 3.59 -4.40
CA SER A 145 -13.15 2.79 -5.20
C SER A 145 -13.90 2.01 -6.27
N LEU A 146 -13.15 1.43 -7.21
CA LEU A 146 -13.74 0.55 -8.22
C LEU A 146 -14.41 -0.68 -7.58
N SER A 147 -13.78 -1.28 -6.57
CA SER A 147 -14.35 -2.44 -5.88
C SER A 147 -15.60 -2.08 -5.09
N TRP A 148 -15.62 -0.91 -4.45
CA TRP A 148 -16.82 -0.43 -3.77
C TRP A 148 -17.96 -0.16 -4.77
N LEU A 149 -17.66 0.46 -5.91
CA LEU A 149 -18.66 0.74 -6.94
C LEU A 149 -19.27 -0.53 -7.53
N ILE A 150 -18.46 -1.58 -7.73
CA ILE A 150 -18.96 -2.88 -8.18
C ILE A 150 -19.94 -3.45 -7.13
N TYR A 151 -19.55 -3.39 -5.87
CA TYR A 151 -20.39 -3.87 -4.77
C TYR A 151 -21.70 -3.10 -4.67
N ASP A 152 -21.65 -1.78 -4.66
CA ASP A 152 -22.82 -0.91 -4.57
C ASP A 152 -23.81 -1.17 -5.72
N ASN A 153 -23.31 -1.31 -6.94
CA ASN A 153 -24.14 -1.61 -8.11
C ASN A 153 -24.78 -3.01 -8.07
N LEU A 154 -24.25 -3.95 -7.29
CA LEU A 154 -24.78 -5.31 -7.18
C LEU A 154 -25.71 -5.49 -5.99
N VAL A 155 -25.54 -4.73 -4.93
CA VAL A 155 -26.22 -4.97 -3.64
C VAL A 155 -27.23 -3.88 -3.31
N ASN A 156 -27.17 -2.72 -3.98
CA ASN A 156 -28.16 -1.68 -3.74
C ASN A 156 -29.55 -2.15 -4.15
N GLU A 157 -30.43 -2.34 -3.15
CA GLU A 157 -31.78 -2.89 -3.34
C GLU A 157 -32.70 -1.98 -4.19
N GLU A 158 -32.42 -0.67 -4.23
CA GLU A 158 -33.25 0.27 -4.98
C GLU A 158 -33.02 0.17 -6.50
N VAL A 159 -31.75 -0.07 -6.93
CA VAL A 159 -31.38 -0.16 -8.34
C VAL A 159 -30.23 -1.15 -8.55
N ILE A 160 -30.54 -2.35 -8.97
CA ILE A 160 -29.50 -3.34 -9.32
C ILE A 160 -28.99 -3.07 -10.74
N LEU A 161 -27.77 -2.57 -10.85
CA LEU A 161 -27.13 -2.20 -12.10
C LEU A 161 -26.08 -3.22 -12.55
N PHE A 162 -26.50 -4.43 -12.89
CA PHE A 162 -25.60 -5.50 -13.36
C PHE A 162 -24.68 -5.05 -14.51
N GLY A 163 -25.20 -4.30 -15.45
CA GLY A 163 -24.41 -3.78 -16.58
C GLY A 163 -23.30 -2.85 -16.13
N SER A 164 -23.56 -1.96 -15.19
CA SER A 164 -22.57 -1.04 -14.62
C SER A 164 -21.52 -1.79 -13.80
N ALA A 165 -21.93 -2.77 -12.97
CA ALA A 165 -21.03 -3.60 -12.21
C ALA A 165 -20.09 -4.42 -13.14
N ALA A 166 -20.64 -5.00 -14.22
CA ALA A 166 -19.86 -5.74 -15.21
C ALA A 166 -18.86 -4.82 -15.94
N ALA A 167 -19.29 -3.62 -16.38
CA ALA A 167 -18.42 -2.65 -17.04
C ALA A 167 -17.27 -2.21 -16.14
N THR A 168 -17.56 -1.90 -14.87
CA THR A 168 -16.53 -1.51 -13.88
C THR A 168 -15.55 -2.65 -13.60
N SER A 169 -16.05 -3.90 -13.51
CA SER A 169 -15.20 -5.08 -13.35
C SER A 169 -14.27 -5.27 -14.56
N MET A 170 -14.79 -5.13 -15.77
CA MET A 170 -13.97 -5.19 -17.00
C MET A 170 -12.92 -4.07 -17.04
N MET A 171 -13.29 -2.83 -16.70
CA MET A 171 -12.34 -1.72 -16.61
C MET A 171 -11.22 -1.99 -15.61
N THR A 172 -11.55 -2.57 -14.46
CA THR A 172 -10.56 -2.95 -13.45
C THR A 172 -9.59 -3.99 -13.98
N ILE A 173 -10.09 -5.06 -14.63
CA ILE A 173 -9.26 -6.12 -15.22
C ILE A 173 -8.36 -5.54 -16.31
N VAL A 174 -8.90 -4.74 -17.21
CA VAL A 174 -8.15 -4.11 -18.31
C VAL A 174 -7.10 -3.14 -17.76
N GLY A 175 -7.44 -2.33 -16.74
CA GLY A 175 -6.50 -1.43 -16.08
C GLY A 175 -5.31 -2.17 -15.48
N ILE A 176 -5.57 -3.26 -14.75
CA ILE A 176 -4.51 -4.13 -14.20
C ILE A 176 -3.68 -4.74 -15.33
N ALA A 177 -4.30 -5.26 -16.39
CA ALA A 177 -3.61 -5.86 -17.51
C ALA A 177 -2.69 -4.86 -18.24
N ILE A 178 -3.14 -3.62 -18.45
CA ILE A 178 -2.33 -2.54 -19.05
C ILE A 178 -1.12 -2.22 -18.18
N LEU A 179 -1.28 -2.15 -16.85
CA LEU A 179 -0.18 -1.88 -15.91
C LEU A 179 0.83 -3.03 -15.86
N LEU A 180 0.38 -4.27 -15.97
CA LEU A 180 1.25 -5.45 -15.95
C LEU A 180 1.95 -5.70 -17.29
N ALA A 181 1.35 -5.31 -18.41
CA ALA A 181 1.85 -5.60 -19.76
C ALA A 181 3.32 -5.19 -19.98
N PRO A 182 3.79 -3.97 -19.65
CA PRO A 182 5.18 -3.58 -19.89
C PRO A 182 6.19 -4.42 -19.10
N VAL A 183 5.81 -4.86 -17.88
CA VAL A 183 6.66 -5.71 -17.05
C VAL A 183 6.72 -7.12 -17.62
N LEU A 184 5.57 -7.69 -17.99
CA LEU A 184 5.51 -9.02 -18.62
C LEU A 184 6.27 -9.06 -19.93
N ILE A 185 6.16 -8.03 -20.77
CA ILE A 185 6.91 -7.93 -22.03
C ILE A 185 8.42 -7.85 -21.77
N ARG A 186 8.83 -7.09 -20.75
CA ARG A 186 10.25 -6.96 -20.40
C ARG A 186 10.81 -8.28 -19.88
N THR A 187 10.15 -8.92 -18.93
CA THR A 187 10.58 -10.23 -18.41
C THR A 187 10.60 -11.29 -19.48
N TRP A 188 9.63 -11.31 -20.39
CA TRP A 188 9.61 -12.21 -21.54
C TRP A 188 10.81 -12.00 -22.48
N LYS A 189 11.18 -10.75 -22.77
CA LYS A 189 12.36 -10.43 -23.58
C LYS A 189 13.65 -10.90 -22.90
N GLU A 190 13.80 -10.65 -21.59
CA GLU A 190 14.96 -11.09 -20.82
C GLU A 190 15.10 -12.62 -20.83
N PHE A 191 14.01 -13.36 -20.66
CA PHE A 191 13.97 -14.82 -20.78
C PHE A 191 14.37 -15.32 -22.17
N LYS A 192 13.94 -14.62 -23.22
CA LYS A 192 14.26 -15.01 -24.60
C LYS A 192 15.72 -14.72 -24.96
N THR A 193 16.35 -13.74 -24.35
CA THR A 193 17.76 -13.38 -24.59
C THR A 193 18.72 -14.25 -23.77
N ALA A 194 18.24 -14.88 -22.68
CA ALA A 194 19.03 -15.77 -21.84
C ALA A 194 19.07 -17.24 -22.34
N ARG A 195 18.35 -17.56 -23.40
CA ARG A 195 18.37 -18.82 -24.15
C ARG A 195 19.18 -18.68 -25.45
#